data_173becd398ea8bfd79821a29968533b2
#
_entry.id   173becd398ea8bfd79821a29968533b2
#
_cell.length_a   1.000
_cell.length_b   1.000
_cell.length_c   1.000
_cell.angle_alpha   90.00
_cell.angle_beta   90.00
_cell.angle_gamma   90.00
#
_symmetry.space_group_name_H-M   'P 1'
#
loop_
_entity.id
_entity.type
_entity.pdbx_description
1 polymer ?
#
loop_
_entity_poly.entity_id
_entity_poly.type
_entity_poly.pdbx_seq_one_letter_code
_entity_poly.pdbx_strand_id
1 'polypeptide(L)'
;MTAPAPRLVDEFVHPALFYRGTAEYLKGTVPFIRDGLAVGEPVALAVPGSNLRLILAELGTDAERVRLLDMTRSGRSPGRIIPNVLRAFADAHPSGRVRIIGEHPWSGHPAREYPACAQHETLINVALADRSVTMLCPYDVDRV
;
A
#
# COMPACT_ATOMS: atom_id res chain seq x y z
N MET A 1 4.40 0.99 37.38
CA MET A 1 5.00 0.80 36.08
C MET A 1 3.94 0.58 35.02
N THR A 2 4.06 1.28 33.97
CA THR A 2 3.10 1.17 32.87
C THR A 2 3.34 -0.10 32.08
N ALA A 3 2.27 -0.75 31.69
CA ALA A 3 2.37 -1.85 30.77
C ALA A 3 2.99 -1.36 29.46
N PRO A 4 3.80 -2.18 28.81
CA PRO A 4 4.32 -1.78 27.51
C PRO A 4 3.18 -1.55 26.55
N ALA A 5 3.36 -0.59 25.67
CA ALA A 5 2.39 -0.34 24.64
C ALA A 5 2.19 -1.60 23.81
N PRO A 6 1.00 -1.82 23.24
CA PRO A 6 0.78 -2.93 22.34
C PRO A 6 1.83 -2.92 21.25
N ARG A 7 2.34 -4.08 20.95
CA ARG A 7 3.38 -4.16 19.95
C ARG A 7 2.81 -4.09 18.56
N LEU A 8 2.59 -2.87 18.10
CA LEU A 8 2.18 -2.64 16.74
C LEU A 8 3.31 -2.94 15.76
N VAL A 9 4.55 -3.02 16.26
CA VAL A 9 5.70 -3.28 15.41
C VAL A 9 5.63 -4.64 14.71
N ASP A 10 4.94 -5.62 15.32
CA ASP A 10 4.82 -6.96 14.73
C ASP A 10 3.45 -7.19 14.10
N GLU A 11 2.70 -6.12 13.91
CA GLU A 11 1.32 -6.23 13.46
C GLU A 11 1.16 -5.69 12.06
N PHE A 12 0.42 -6.44 11.25
CA PHE A 12 0.01 -5.96 9.94
C PHE A 12 -1.24 -5.12 10.10
N VAL A 13 -1.14 -3.85 9.74
CA VAL A 13 -2.25 -2.91 9.79
C VAL A 13 -2.62 -2.55 8.36
N HIS A 14 -3.89 -2.66 8.02
CA HIS A 14 -4.34 -2.60 6.63
C HIS A 14 -5.54 -1.66 6.47
N PRO A 15 -5.35 -0.34 6.64
CA PRO A 15 -6.46 0.62 6.50
C PRO A 15 -6.88 0.79 5.05
N ALA A 16 -8.16 1.05 4.85
CA ALA A 16 -8.70 1.37 3.53
C ALA A 16 -8.88 2.88 3.40
N LEU A 17 -8.63 3.40 2.22
CA LEU A 17 -8.91 4.79 1.88
C LEU A 17 -9.96 4.80 0.78
N PHE A 18 -11.16 5.25 1.12
CA PHE A 18 -12.21 5.43 0.11
C PHE A 18 -12.16 6.87 -0.36
N TYR A 19 -11.98 7.08 -1.64
CA TYR A 19 -11.80 8.43 -2.17
C TYR A 19 -12.67 8.66 -3.40
N ARG A 20 -12.96 9.93 -3.63
CA ARG A 20 -13.71 10.37 -4.79
C ARG A 20 -12.93 11.51 -5.42
N GLY A 21 -12.36 11.24 -6.59
CA GLY A 21 -11.60 12.25 -7.33
C GLY A 21 -10.16 12.41 -6.86
N THR A 22 -9.38 13.12 -7.66
CA THR A 22 -7.95 13.28 -7.47
C THR A 22 -7.60 14.00 -6.16
N ALA A 23 -8.35 15.02 -5.79
CA ALA A 23 -8.03 15.80 -4.60
C ALA A 23 -8.13 14.94 -3.34
N GLU A 24 -9.18 14.13 -3.22
CA GLU A 24 -9.32 13.23 -2.09
C GLU A 24 -8.27 12.15 -2.08
N TYR A 25 -7.93 11.65 -3.26
CA TYR A 25 -6.88 10.64 -3.39
C TYR A 25 -5.56 11.16 -2.83
N LEU A 26 -5.14 12.33 -3.26
CA LEU A 26 -3.89 12.91 -2.80
C LEU A 26 -3.95 13.29 -1.32
N LYS A 27 -5.09 13.76 -0.86
CA LYS A 27 -5.28 14.14 0.54
C LYS A 27 -5.15 12.94 1.49
N GLY A 28 -5.47 11.75 1.01
CA GLY A 28 -5.33 10.54 1.81
C GLY A 28 -3.99 9.85 1.66
N THR A 29 -3.35 9.96 0.50
CA THR A 29 -2.11 9.24 0.24
C THR A 29 -0.85 10.01 0.63
N VAL A 30 -0.79 11.29 0.28
CA VAL A 30 0.43 12.07 0.49
C VAL A 30 0.78 12.25 1.97
N PRO A 31 -0.16 12.60 2.86
CA PRO A 31 0.18 12.67 4.28
C PRO A 31 0.63 11.33 4.86
N PHE A 32 0.02 10.22 4.41
CA PHE A 32 0.44 8.90 4.84
C PHE A 32 1.91 8.65 4.52
N ILE A 33 2.34 9.04 3.31
CA ILE A 33 3.73 8.90 2.89
C ILE A 33 4.62 9.81 3.72
N ARG A 34 4.28 11.08 3.83
CA ARG A 34 5.11 12.06 4.53
C ARG A 34 5.26 11.74 6.01
N ASP A 35 4.20 11.25 6.65
CA ASP A 35 4.27 10.84 8.04
C ASP A 35 5.24 9.67 8.23
N GLY A 36 5.22 8.71 7.31
CA GLY A 36 6.18 7.60 7.36
C GLY A 36 7.61 8.06 7.20
N LEU A 37 7.85 8.92 6.22
CA LEU A 37 9.19 9.45 5.99
C LEU A 37 9.68 10.25 7.21
N ALA A 38 8.79 10.99 7.85
CA ALA A 38 9.15 11.83 9.00
C ALA A 38 9.60 10.99 10.21
N VAL A 39 9.09 9.79 10.37
CA VAL A 39 9.49 8.92 11.48
C VAL A 39 10.51 7.87 11.06
N GLY A 40 11.03 7.97 9.85
CA GLY A 40 12.09 7.08 9.39
C GLY A 40 11.62 5.72 8.90
N GLU A 41 10.33 5.53 8.66
CA GLU A 41 9.82 4.27 8.12
C GLU A 41 10.04 4.22 6.62
N PRO A 42 10.57 3.12 6.08
CA PRO A 42 10.62 2.96 4.63
C PRO A 42 9.22 2.96 4.04
N VAL A 43 9.06 3.63 2.91
CA VAL A 43 7.75 3.75 2.24
C VAL A 43 7.88 3.24 0.82
N ALA A 44 6.94 2.39 0.42
CA ALA A 44 6.86 1.87 -0.94
C ALA A 44 5.48 2.13 -1.55
N LEU A 45 5.47 2.31 -2.85
CA LEU A 45 4.25 2.57 -3.61
C LEU A 45 4.04 1.46 -4.63
N ALA A 46 2.91 0.77 -4.54
CA ALA A 46 2.47 -0.24 -5.48
C ALA A 46 1.12 0.20 -6.02
N VAL A 47 1.14 1.18 -6.92
CA VAL A 47 -0.07 1.83 -7.43
C VAL A 47 -0.02 1.91 -8.95
N PRO A 48 -1.18 2.04 -9.63
CA PRO A 48 -1.20 2.19 -11.09
C PRO A 48 -0.44 3.43 -11.55
N GLY A 49 0.11 3.37 -12.76
CA GLY A 49 0.97 4.41 -13.27
C GLY A 49 0.38 5.81 -13.29
N SER A 50 -0.91 5.95 -13.61
CA SER A 50 -1.56 7.25 -13.62
C SER A 50 -1.61 7.86 -12.21
N ASN A 51 -1.96 7.05 -11.22
CA ASN A 51 -2.01 7.51 -9.84
C ASN A 51 -0.61 7.73 -9.27
N LEU A 52 0.34 6.89 -9.68
CA LEU A 52 1.72 7.08 -9.28
C LEU A 52 2.25 8.44 -9.70
N ARG A 53 1.96 8.85 -10.93
CA ARG A 53 2.39 10.16 -11.40
C ARG A 53 1.82 11.31 -10.58
N LEU A 54 0.56 11.18 -10.17
CA LEU A 54 -0.07 12.20 -9.32
C LEU A 54 0.64 12.31 -7.97
N ILE A 55 0.92 11.18 -7.35
CA ILE A 55 1.60 11.16 -6.05
C ILE A 55 3.00 11.73 -6.16
N LEU A 56 3.77 11.30 -7.16
CA LEU A 56 5.14 11.76 -7.30
C LEU A 56 5.22 13.26 -7.57
N ALA A 57 4.29 13.79 -8.37
CA ALA A 57 4.25 15.22 -8.63
C ALA A 57 3.97 16.02 -7.35
N GLU A 58 3.08 15.50 -6.50
CA GLU A 58 2.74 16.17 -5.25
C GLU A 58 3.87 16.10 -4.23
N LEU A 59 4.60 14.99 -4.20
CA LEU A 59 5.71 14.82 -3.26
C LEU A 59 6.92 15.70 -3.59
N GLY A 60 7.11 16.05 -4.85
CA GLY A 60 8.27 16.84 -5.23
C GLY A 60 9.57 16.11 -4.90
N THR A 61 10.45 16.75 -4.15
CA THR A 61 11.75 16.14 -3.81
C THR A 61 11.61 14.93 -2.91
N ASP A 62 10.54 14.82 -2.13
CA ASP A 62 10.32 13.64 -1.30
C ASP A 62 10.06 12.38 -2.14
N ALA A 63 9.75 12.53 -3.42
CA ALA A 63 9.55 11.40 -4.30
C ALA A 63 10.78 10.49 -4.39
N GLU A 64 11.97 11.05 -4.21
CA GLU A 64 13.21 10.28 -4.25
C GLU A 64 13.39 9.37 -3.03
N ARG A 65 12.61 9.60 -1.98
CA ARG A 65 12.71 8.87 -0.73
C ARG A 65 11.77 7.68 -0.64
N VAL A 66 10.92 7.47 -1.66
CA VAL A 66 9.98 6.35 -1.67
C VAL A 66 10.45 5.30 -2.67
N ARG A 67 10.12 4.04 -2.37
CA ARG A 67 10.41 2.92 -3.25
C ARG A 67 9.24 2.67 -4.16
N LEU A 68 9.50 2.56 -5.46
CA LEU A 68 8.45 2.23 -6.42
C LEU A 68 8.48 0.72 -6.67
N LEU A 69 7.35 0.07 -6.45
CA LEU A 69 7.21 -1.35 -6.72
C LEU A 69 6.54 -1.53 -8.07
N ASP A 70 7.20 -2.29 -8.94
CA ASP A 70 6.72 -2.45 -10.31
C ASP A 70 5.58 -3.44 -10.36
N MET A 71 4.38 -2.92 -10.60
CA MET A 71 3.17 -3.74 -10.71
C MET A 71 2.97 -4.30 -12.10
N THR A 72 3.63 -3.74 -13.10
CA THR A 72 3.41 -4.15 -14.48
C THR A 72 3.99 -5.52 -14.77
N ARG A 73 5.10 -5.85 -14.14
CA ARG A 73 5.69 -7.18 -14.27
C ARG A 73 4.86 -8.26 -13.62
N SER A 74 3.92 -7.87 -12.78
CA SER A 74 3.04 -8.78 -12.09
C SER A 74 1.82 -9.16 -12.90
N GLY A 75 1.70 -8.66 -14.12
CA GLY A 75 0.49 -8.76 -14.90
C GLY A 75 0.01 -10.16 -15.22
N ARG A 76 0.90 -11.15 -15.19
CA ARG A 76 0.51 -12.52 -15.53
C ARG A 76 -0.24 -13.22 -14.41
N SER A 77 0.06 -12.87 -13.19
CA SER A 77 -0.52 -13.55 -12.04
C SER A 77 -0.55 -12.62 -10.84
N PRO A 78 -1.33 -11.55 -10.93
CA PRO A 78 -1.32 -10.53 -9.87
C PRO A 78 -1.67 -11.10 -8.49
N GLY A 79 -2.51 -12.11 -8.44
CA GLY A 79 -2.89 -12.73 -7.17
C GLY A 79 -1.75 -13.39 -6.42
N ARG A 80 -0.64 -13.71 -7.10
CA ARG A 80 0.52 -14.33 -6.46
C ARG A 80 1.72 -13.41 -6.40
N ILE A 81 1.95 -12.68 -7.48
CA ILE A 81 3.16 -11.89 -7.63
C ILE A 81 3.14 -10.68 -6.71
N ILE A 82 1.99 -10.02 -6.61
CA ILE A 82 1.89 -8.82 -5.77
C ILE A 82 2.15 -9.10 -4.30
N PRO A 83 1.54 -10.13 -3.68
CA PRO A 83 1.88 -10.45 -2.30
C PRO A 83 3.36 -10.75 -2.11
N ASN A 84 4.00 -11.44 -3.05
CA ASN A 84 5.42 -11.74 -2.95
C ASN A 84 6.28 -10.48 -3.04
N VAL A 85 5.92 -9.55 -3.90
CA VAL A 85 6.63 -8.27 -4.04
C VAL A 85 6.53 -7.47 -2.75
N LEU A 86 5.34 -7.41 -2.17
CA LEU A 86 5.11 -6.68 -0.92
C LEU A 86 5.88 -7.31 0.23
N ARG A 87 5.87 -8.64 0.31
CA ARG A 87 6.61 -9.35 1.36
C ARG A 87 8.11 -9.15 1.21
N ALA A 88 8.62 -9.15 -0.02
CA ALA A 88 10.05 -8.92 -0.25
C ALA A 88 10.47 -7.54 0.24
N PHE A 89 9.63 -6.53 0.03
CA PHE A 89 9.92 -5.20 0.56
C PHE A 89 9.95 -5.21 2.08
N ALA A 90 8.98 -5.84 2.72
CA ALA A 90 8.95 -5.92 4.18
C ALA A 90 10.15 -6.70 4.71
N ASP A 91 10.53 -7.78 4.04
CA ASP A 91 11.67 -8.60 4.47
C ASP A 91 13.00 -7.87 4.31
N ALA A 92 13.08 -6.91 3.41
CA ALA A 92 14.27 -6.09 3.24
C ALA A 92 14.50 -5.12 4.43
N HIS A 93 13.48 -4.92 5.25
CA HIS A 93 13.53 -4.01 6.39
C HIS A 93 13.05 -4.71 7.66
N PRO A 94 13.84 -5.69 8.17
CA PRO A 94 13.38 -6.51 9.29
C PRO A 94 13.35 -5.77 10.63
N SER A 95 14.00 -4.62 10.71
CA SER A 95 14.11 -3.87 11.97
C SER A 95 13.21 -2.67 11.96
N GLY A 96 11.95 -2.83 12.23
CA GLY A 96 11.04 -1.71 12.30
C GLY A 96 9.88 -1.86 11.35
N ARG A 97 9.04 -0.85 11.34
CA ARG A 97 7.81 -0.87 10.55
C ARG A 97 8.03 -0.21 9.20
N VAL A 98 7.41 -0.77 8.18
CA VAL A 98 7.40 -0.17 6.84
C VAL A 98 5.99 0.27 6.49
N ARG A 99 5.89 1.20 5.54
CA ARG A 99 4.60 1.67 5.01
C ARG A 99 4.51 1.33 3.54
N ILE A 100 3.33 0.88 3.12
CA ILE A 100 3.07 0.58 1.72
C ILE A 100 1.73 1.19 1.34
N ILE A 101 1.67 1.82 0.16
CA ILE A 101 0.39 2.10 -0.46
C ILE A 101 0.21 1.06 -1.55
N GLY A 102 -0.81 0.22 -1.40
CA GLY A 102 -1.09 -0.84 -2.36
C GLY A 102 -2.47 -0.66 -2.96
N GLU A 103 -2.52 -0.46 -4.24
CA GLU A 103 -3.76 -0.22 -4.95
C GLU A 103 -4.00 -1.37 -5.91
N HIS A 104 -5.20 -1.95 -5.85
CA HIS A 104 -5.53 -3.08 -6.72
C HIS A 104 -5.51 -2.68 -8.18
N PRO A 105 -4.90 -3.48 -9.05
CA PRO A 105 -4.98 -3.21 -10.48
C PRO A 105 -6.41 -3.32 -11.01
N TRP A 106 -7.30 -3.90 -10.22
CA TRP A 106 -8.71 -4.06 -10.60
C TRP A 106 -9.60 -2.95 -10.08
N SER A 107 -9.06 -1.93 -9.44
CA SER A 107 -9.85 -0.87 -8.82
C SER A 107 -10.61 -0.08 -9.84
N GLY A 108 -10.79 -0.22 -10.93
CA GLY A 108 -11.68 0.42 -11.89
C GLY A 108 -12.64 -0.55 -12.55
N HIS A 109 -12.65 -1.79 -12.10
CA HIS A 109 -13.45 -2.83 -12.70
C HIS A 109 -14.75 -3.02 -11.95
N PRO A 110 -15.83 -3.36 -12.67
CA PRO A 110 -17.14 -3.52 -12.05
C PRO A 110 -17.24 -4.81 -11.23
N ALA A 111 -18.40 -5.04 -10.68
CA ALA A 111 -18.69 -6.07 -9.70
C ALA A 111 -18.22 -7.47 -10.09
N ARG A 112 -18.13 -7.79 -11.36
CA ARG A 112 -17.67 -9.12 -11.78
C ARG A 112 -16.24 -9.41 -11.41
N GLU A 113 -15.45 -8.37 -11.12
CA GLU A 113 -14.06 -8.54 -10.68
C GLU A 113 -13.95 -8.67 -9.16
N TYR A 114 -15.04 -8.48 -8.46
CA TYR A 114 -15.05 -8.46 -7.00
C TYR A 114 -14.49 -9.75 -6.37
N PRO A 115 -14.84 -10.94 -6.85
CA PRO A 115 -14.28 -12.16 -6.23
C PRO A 115 -12.77 -12.23 -6.34
N ALA A 116 -12.20 -11.78 -7.46
CA ALA A 116 -10.75 -11.76 -7.62
C ALA A 116 -10.10 -10.75 -6.67
N CYS A 117 -10.73 -9.60 -6.47
CA CYS A 117 -10.23 -8.59 -5.53
C CYS A 117 -10.28 -9.11 -4.10
N ALA A 118 -11.36 -9.76 -3.70
CA ALA A 118 -11.49 -10.32 -2.37
C ALA A 118 -10.45 -11.40 -2.10
N GLN A 119 -10.20 -12.26 -3.09
CA GLN A 119 -9.18 -13.28 -2.97
C GLN A 119 -7.78 -12.66 -2.84
N HIS A 120 -7.52 -11.62 -3.61
CA HIS A 120 -6.26 -10.91 -3.56
C HIS A 120 -6.02 -10.30 -2.18
N GLU A 121 -7.05 -9.67 -1.59
CA GLU A 121 -6.98 -9.13 -0.24
C GLU A 121 -6.61 -10.21 0.78
N THR A 122 -7.24 -11.38 0.66
CA THR A 122 -6.95 -12.49 1.55
C THR A 122 -5.50 -12.94 1.42
N LEU A 123 -4.99 -13.04 0.20
CA LEU A 123 -3.59 -13.43 -0.02
C LEU A 123 -2.62 -12.41 0.56
N ILE A 124 -2.92 -11.13 0.43
CA ILE A 124 -2.08 -10.08 1.02
C ILE A 124 -2.08 -10.19 2.55
N ASN A 125 -3.23 -10.37 3.15
CA ASN A 125 -3.33 -10.52 4.60
C ASN A 125 -2.52 -11.71 5.10
N VAL A 126 -2.58 -12.82 4.39
CA VAL A 126 -1.79 -14.01 4.76
C VAL A 126 -0.31 -13.75 4.58
N ALA A 127 0.09 -13.14 3.47
CA ALA A 127 1.49 -12.91 3.16
C ALA A 127 2.17 -11.97 4.15
N LEU A 128 1.44 -11.02 4.71
CA LEU A 128 2.02 -9.98 5.58
C LEU A 128 1.60 -10.11 7.04
N ALA A 129 0.84 -11.14 7.40
CA ALA A 129 0.27 -11.27 8.73
C ALA A 129 1.30 -11.23 9.85
N ASP A 130 2.51 -11.71 9.61
CA ASP A 130 3.58 -11.76 10.60
C ASP A 130 4.63 -10.67 10.38
N ARG A 131 4.28 -9.60 9.69
CA ARG A 131 5.21 -8.51 9.38
C ARG A 131 4.73 -7.19 9.96
N SER A 132 5.69 -6.33 10.28
CA SER A 132 5.42 -4.98 10.80
C SER A 132 5.18 -4.04 9.64
N VAL A 133 3.96 -4.06 9.11
CA VAL A 133 3.61 -3.31 7.91
C VAL A 133 2.32 -2.54 8.14
N THR A 134 2.31 -1.28 7.73
CA THR A 134 1.07 -0.51 7.58
C THR A 134 0.83 -0.35 6.08
N MET A 135 -0.24 -0.93 5.58
CA MET A 135 -0.56 -0.87 4.16
C MET A 135 -1.88 -0.14 3.93
N LEU A 136 -1.79 1.01 3.27
CA LEU A 136 -2.97 1.78 2.89
C LEU A 136 -3.47 1.30 1.55
N CYS A 137 -4.76 0.99 1.47
CA CYS A 137 -5.36 0.52 0.23
C CYS A 137 -6.42 1.51 -0.26
N PRO A 138 -6.11 2.29 -1.31
CA PRO A 138 -7.09 3.22 -1.88
C PRO A 138 -8.15 2.49 -2.70
N TYR A 139 -9.40 2.96 -2.59
CA TYR A 139 -10.53 2.47 -3.38
C TYR A 139 -11.29 3.67 -3.93
N ASP A 140 -11.43 3.71 -5.25
CA ASP A 140 -12.19 4.76 -5.94
C ASP A 140 -13.68 4.43 -5.82
N VAL A 141 -14.41 5.23 -5.04
CA VAL A 141 -15.82 4.93 -4.79
C VAL A 141 -16.71 5.12 -6.01
N ASP A 142 -16.23 5.85 -7.02
CA ASP A 142 -16.99 6.02 -8.26
C ASP A 142 -16.87 4.82 -9.19
N ARG A 143 -15.94 3.92 -8.89
CA ARG A 143 -15.67 2.75 -9.74
C ARG A 143 -15.98 1.42 -9.07
N VAL A 144 -16.45 1.46 -7.87
CA VAL A 144 -16.75 0.24 -7.12
C VAL A 144 -18.21 -0.19 -7.32
#